data_3b669290c5951455a277d9329a91528a
#
_entry.id   3b669290c5951455a277d9329a91528a
#
_cell.length_a   1.000
_cell.length_b   1.000
_cell.length_c   1.000
_cell.angle_alpha   90.00
_cell.angle_beta   90.00
_cell.angle_gamma   90.00
#
_symmetry.space_group_name_H-M   'P 1'
#
loop_
_entity.id
_entity.type
_entity.pdbx_description
1 polymer ?
#
loop_
_entity_poly.entity_id
_entity_poly.type
_entity_poly.pdbx_seq_one_letter_code
_entity_poly.pdbx_strand_id
1 'polypeptide(L)'
;GLDYYNHNLDTSPEHYGDIITTRTYQDRLDTLANVRTAGMKVCCGGIVGMGEELKDRAGLLVQLANLEEQPESVPINMLVKVKGTPLENEADLEPFDFLRTIAVARILMPKSHVRLSAGREEMNEQMQALAFLAGANSIFYGEKLLTTPNPSANKDMQLFAKLGIQPEQHHVAHEQEAAVAEQMSEAATDKHFYNAARA
;
A
#
# COMPACT_ATOMS: atom_id res chain seq x y z
N GLY A 1 -9.27 -17.54 -6.02
CA GLY A 1 -8.75 -17.23 -4.68
C GLY A 1 -8.21 -15.81 -4.60
N LEU A 2 -7.69 -15.42 -3.43
CA LEU A 2 -6.99 -14.14 -3.25
C LEU A 2 -5.51 -14.33 -3.55
N ASP A 3 -4.93 -13.44 -4.37
CA ASP A 3 -3.50 -13.46 -4.68
C ASP A 3 -2.69 -12.66 -3.65
N TYR A 4 -3.27 -11.59 -3.11
CA TYR A 4 -2.63 -10.68 -2.17
C TYR A 4 -3.51 -10.40 -0.96
N TYR A 5 -2.86 -10.27 0.21
CA TYR A 5 -3.48 -9.77 1.42
C TYR A 5 -2.78 -8.50 1.89
N ASN A 6 -3.56 -7.44 2.14
CA ASN A 6 -3.02 -6.18 2.65
C ASN A 6 -3.14 -6.15 4.18
N HIS A 7 -2.01 -6.07 4.87
CA HIS A 7 -1.96 -5.94 6.32
C HIS A 7 -0.71 -5.17 6.76
N ASN A 8 -0.87 -3.87 6.99
CA ASN A 8 0.25 -3.01 7.37
C ASN A 8 0.71 -3.25 8.81
N LEU A 9 1.99 -3.03 9.07
CA LEU A 9 2.55 -2.89 10.42
C LEU A 9 2.30 -1.51 11.03
N ASP A 10 1.97 -0.55 10.18
CA ASP A 10 1.66 0.85 10.43
C ASP A 10 2.88 1.67 10.89
N THR A 11 3.61 1.27 11.93
CA THR A 11 4.80 1.96 12.44
C THR A 11 5.81 0.97 13.03
N SER A 12 6.81 1.44 13.79
CA SER A 12 7.77 0.58 14.50
C SER A 12 7.12 -0.17 15.68
N PRO A 13 7.70 -1.29 16.13
CA PRO A 13 7.26 -1.97 17.36
C PRO A 13 7.21 -1.04 18.56
N GLU A 14 8.19 -0.12 18.68
CA GLU A 14 8.36 0.78 19.82
C GLU A 14 7.28 1.87 19.84
N HIS A 15 6.91 2.41 18.69
CA HIS A 15 5.90 3.49 18.58
C HIS A 15 4.47 2.97 18.42
N TYR A 16 4.29 1.68 18.14
CA TYR A 16 2.99 1.11 17.83
C TYR A 16 1.95 1.29 18.95
N GLY A 17 2.36 1.08 20.19
CA GLY A 17 1.48 1.21 21.37
C GLY A 17 0.98 2.62 21.64
N ASP A 18 1.69 3.64 21.17
CA ASP A 18 1.30 5.05 21.30
C ASP A 18 0.18 5.41 20.33
N ILE A 19 0.10 4.70 19.19
CA ILE A 19 -0.87 4.98 18.12
C ILE A 19 -2.06 4.03 18.14
N ILE A 20 -1.82 2.72 18.39
CA ILE A 20 -2.82 1.67 18.25
C ILE A 20 -3.03 0.96 19.57
N THR A 21 -4.22 1.13 20.15
CA THR A 21 -4.59 0.57 21.45
C THR A 21 -5.49 -0.66 21.37
N THR A 22 -6.00 -1.00 20.20
CA THR A 22 -7.00 -2.06 20.00
C THR A 22 -6.40 -3.43 19.67
N ARG A 23 -5.10 -3.47 19.35
CA ARG A 23 -4.34 -4.67 18.97
C ARG A 23 -2.90 -4.52 19.41
N THR A 24 -2.23 -5.64 19.63
CA THR A 24 -0.78 -5.66 19.84
C THR A 24 -0.04 -5.70 18.50
N TYR A 25 1.23 -5.32 18.53
CA TYR A 25 2.11 -5.47 17.36
C TYR A 25 2.29 -6.94 16.96
N GLN A 26 2.32 -7.84 17.96
CA GLN A 26 2.42 -9.28 17.71
C GLN A 26 1.22 -9.80 16.93
N ASP A 27 0.00 -9.33 17.21
CA ASP A 27 -1.19 -9.73 16.43
C ASP A 27 -1.04 -9.42 14.94
N ARG A 28 -0.32 -8.32 14.60
CA ARG A 28 0.00 -7.99 13.21
C ARG A 28 0.96 -9.00 12.58
N LEU A 29 2.03 -9.33 13.31
CA LEU A 29 3.02 -10.31 12.84
C LEU A 29 2.40 -11.71 12.68
N ASP A 30 1.58 -12.14 13.63
CA ASP A 30 0.88 -13.43 13.57
C ASP A 30 -0.08 -13.50 12.39
N THR A 31 -0.76 -12.40 12.09
CA THR A 31 -1.62 -12.31 10.90
C THR A 31 -0.80 -12.48 9.62
N LEU A 32 0.35 -11.81 9.50
CA LEU A 32 1.23 -11.94 8.33
C LEU A 32 1.75 -13.38 8.17
N ALA A 33 2.14 -14.03 9.26
CA ALA A 33 2.57 -15.42 9.24
C ALA A 33 1.45 -16.38 8.78
N ASN A 34 0.22 -16.17 9.25
CA ASN A 34 -0.93 -16.94 8.82
C ASN A 34 -1.24 -16.73 7.32
N VAL A 35 -1.12 -15.52 6.83
CA VAL A 35 -1.29 -15.18 5.39
C VAL A 35 -0.27 -15.92 4.54
N ARG A 36 1.00 -15.96 4.97
CA ARG A 36 2.07 -16.71 4.30
C ARG A 36 1.78 -18.21 4.30
N THR A 37 1.37 -18.75 5.44
CA THR A 37 0.98 -20.17 5.56
C THR A 37 -0.16 -20.53 4.61
N ALA A 38 -1.08 -19.59 4.36
CA ALA A 38 -2.17 -19.76 3.39
C ALA A 38 -1.73 -19.62 1.92
N GLY A 39 -0.44 -19.38 1.65
CA GLY A 39 0.13 -19.28 0.29
C GLY A 39 -0.17 -17.96 -0.42
N MET A 40 -0.63 -16.94 0.30
CA MET A 40 -0.92 -15.62 -0.27
C MET A 40 0.30 -14.69 -0.22
N LYS A 41 0.41 -13.83 -1.22
CA LYS A 41 1.37 -12.74 -1.24
C LYS A 41 0.95 -11.64 -0.26
N VAL A 42 1.92 -10.87 0.23
CA VAL A 42 1.72 -9.85 1.25
C VAL A 42 1.95 -8.46 0.69
N CYS A 43 0.99 -7.57 0.95
CA CYS A 43 1.15 -6.13 0.84
C CYS A 43 1.22 -5.57 2.26
N CYS A 44 2.41 -5.17 2.72
CA CYS A 44 2.64 -4.73 4.09
C CYS A 44 3.62 -3.57 4.12
N GLY A 45 3.21 -2.49 4.75
CA GLY A 45 3.99 -1.26 4.89
C GLY A 45 3.58 -0.50 6.14
N GLY A 46 3.67 0.84 6.06
CA GLY A 46 3.33 1.69 7.19
C GLY A 46 2.89 3.09 6.79
N ILE A 47 2.67 3.90 7.82
CA ILE A 47 2.27 5.30 7.73
C ILE A 47 3.36 6.13 8.40
N VAL A 48 3.79 7.20 7.76
CA VAL A 48 4.76 8.15 8.30
C VAL A 48 4.11 9.52 8.49
N GLY A 49 4.59 10.26 9.49
CA GLY A 49 4.00 11.55 9.90
C GLY A 49 2.98 11.43 11.03
N MET A 50 2.99 10.33 11.78
CA MET A 50 2.11 10.10 12.93
C MET A 50 2.73 10.57 14.27
N GLY A 51 3.76 11.44 14.23
CA GLY A 51 4.49 11.89 15.41
C GLY A 51 5.71 11.01 15.74
N GLU A 52 5.99 10.00 14.94
CA GLU A 52 7.15 9.11 15.09
C GLU A 52 8.47 9.83 14.85
N GLU A 53 9.52 9.38 15.53
CA GLU A 53 10.90 9.85 15.31
C GLU A 53 11.57 9.13 14.13
N LEU A 54 12.75 9.61 13.74
CA LEU A 54 13.57 8.96 12.70
C LEU A 54 13.91 7.50 13.04
N LYS A 55 14.16 7.20 14.32
CA LYS A 55 14.44 5.83 14.77
C LYS A 55 13.24 4.89 14.54
N ASP A 56 12.01 5.42 14.69
CA ASP A 56 10.79 4.62 14.52
C ASP A 56 10.54 4.32 13.03
N ARG A 57 10.79 5.31 12.14
CA ARG A 57 10.77 5.06 10.69
C ARG A 57 11.79 4.00 10.28
N ALA A 58 13.00 4.08 10.86
CA ALA A 58 14.02 3.06 10.64
C ALA A 58 13.58 1.69 11.21
N GLY A 59 13.01 1.66 12.41
CA GLY A 59 12.49 0.45 13.06
C GLY A 59 11.41 -0.25 12.22
N LEU A 60 10.48 0.50 11.67
CA LEU A 60 9.47 -0.03 10.73
C LEU A 60 10.13 -0.72 9.53
N LEU A 61 11.08 -0.05 8.87
CA LEU A 61 11.73 -0.59 7.68
C LEU A 61 12.59 -1.82 7.99
N VAL A 62 13.29 -1.81 9.13
CA VAL A 62 14.07 -2.96 9.62
C VAL A 62 13.15 -4.15 9.90
N GLN A 63 12.00 -3.91 10.55
CA GLN A 63 11.03 -4.97 10.82
C GLN A 63 10.50 -5.58 9.52
N LEU A 64 10.10 -4.76 8.54
CA LEU A 64 9.61 -5.23 7.24
C LEU A 64 10.68 -6.05 6.49
N ALA A 65 11.92 -5.56 6.51
CA ALA A 65 13.03 -6.21 5.81
C ALA A 65 13.45 -7.55 6.44
N ASN A 66 13.20 -7.73 7.74
CA ASN A 66 13.54 -8.92 8.52
C ASN A 66 12.35 -9.89 8.72
N LEU A 67 11.22 -9.67 8.07
CA LEU A 67 10.19 -10.72 7.99
C LEU A 67 10.79 -11.96 7.30
N GLU A 68 10.33 -13.15 7.66
CA GLU A 68 10.83 -14.42 7.10
C GLU A 68 10.84 -14.40 5.55
N GLU A 69 9.77 -13.84 4.97
CA GLU A 69 9.72 -13.44 3.57
C GLU A 69 9.38 -11.96 3.49
N GLN A 70 10.22 -11.18 2.78
CA GLN A 70 9.94 -9.76 2.56
C GLN A 70 8.60 -9.58 1.82
N PRO A 71 7.81 -8.55 2.15
CA PRO A 71 6.56 -8.29 1.44
C PRO A 71 6.80 -8.04 -0.05
N GLU A 72 5.96 -8.58 -0.91
CA GLU A 72 6.01 -8.30 -2.35
C GLU A 72 5.68 -6.83 -2.64
N SER A 73 4.85 -6.21 -1.79
CA SER A 73 4.46 -4.82 -1.91
C SER A 73 4.58 -4.11 -0.56
N VAL A 74 5.27 -2.96 -0.57
CA VAL A 74 5.53 -2.13 0.62
C VAL A 74 4.96 -0.74 0.39
N PRO A 75 3.69 -0.49 0.77
CA PRO A 75 3.12 0.84 0.72
C PRO A 75 3.73 1.73 1.80
N ILE A 76 4.27 2.87 1.40
CA ILE A 76 4.65 3.96 2.29
C ILE A 76 3.57 5.03 2.16
N ASN A 77 2.78 5.16 3.22
CA ASN A 77 1.70 6.12 3.31
C ASN A 77 2.21 7.38 4.03
N MET A 78 1.81 8.55 3.57
CA MET A 78 1.91 9.78 4.34
C MET A 78 0.59 9.98 5.08
N LEU A 79 0.66 10.37 6.36
CA LEU A 79 -0.52 10.64 7.17
C LEU A 79 -1.40 11.71 6.47
N VAL A 80 -2.65 11.36 6.25
CA VAL A 80 -3.68 12.32 5.85
C VAL A 80 -4.44 12.72 7.11
N LYS A 81 -4.28 13.97 7.53
CA LYS A 81 -4.89 14.48 8.75
C LYS A 81 -6.39 14.67 8.53
N VAL A 82 -7.19 14.05 9.38
CA VAL A 82 -8.64 14.14 9.33
C VAL A 82 -9.16 14.83 10.59
N LYS A 83 -9.93 15.87 10.41
CA LYS A 83 -10.53 16.64 11.52
C LYS A 83 -11.36 15.72 12.42
N GLY A 84 -11.19 15.86 13.72
CA GLY A 84 -11.87 15.05 14.74
C GLY A 84 -11.17 13.73 15.06
N THR A 85 -10.00 13.46 14.47
CA THR A 85 -9.17 12.29 14.81
C THR A 85 -8.05 12.68 15.78
N PRO A 86 -7.49 11.72 16.55
CA PRO A 86 -6.39 12.01 17.48
C PRO A 86 -5.15 12.66 16.83
N LEU A 87 -4.91 12.37 15.54
CA LEU A 87 -3.73 12.83 14.80
C LEU A 87 -4.02 14.09 13.94
N GLU A 88 -5.16 14.77 14.13
CA GLU A 88 -5.51 15.95 13.31
C GLU A 88 -4.53 17.12 13.41
N ASN A 89 -3.84 17.24 14.55
CA ASN A 89 -2.93 18.33 14.85
C ASN A 89 -1.44 17.93 14.80
N GLU A 90 -1.12 16.73 14.31
CA GLU A 90 0.27 16.32 14.15
C GLU A 90 1.03 17.28 13.23
N ALA A 91 2.33 17.45 13.47
CA ALA A 91 3.18 18.25 12.61
C ALA A 91 3.22 17.65 11.18
N ASP A 92 3.40 18.52 10.17
CA ASP A 92 3.64 18.02 8.82
C ASP A 92 4.98 17.29 8.75
N LEU A 93 4.98 16.15 8.09
CA LEU A 93 6.23 15.44 7.82
C LEU A 93 7.09 16.27 6.86
N GLU A 94 8.36 16.42 7.20
CA GLU A 94 9.31 17.07 6.32
C GLU A 94 9.47 16.24 5.02
N PRO A 95 9.31 16.85 3.82
CA PRO A 95 9.30 16.11 2.55
C PRO A 95 10.53 15.24 2.31
N PHE A 96 11.72 15.69 2.71
CA PHE A 96 12.94 14.89 2.55
C PHE A 96 12.99 13.68 3.50
N ASP A 97 12.29 13.71 4.63
CA ASP A 97 12.19 12.55 5.51
C ASP A 97 11.32 11.46 4.89
N PHE A 98 10.25 11.85 4.19
CA PHE A 98 9.46 10.91 3.37
C PHE A 98 10.31 10.29 2.26
N LEU A 99 11.07 11.10 1.52
CA LEU A 99 11.93 10.64 0.43
C LEU A 99 13.05 9.72 0.94
N ARG A 100 13.67 10.03 2.08
CA ARG A 100 14.66 9.16 2.73
C ARG A 100 14.04 7.80 3.11
N THR A 101 12.81 7.82 3.63
CA THR A 101 12.09 6.57 3.96
C THR A 101 11.89 5.70 2.73
N ILE A 102 11.50 6.27 1.59
CA ILE A 102 11.39 5.57 0.31
C ILE A 102 12.75 4.98 -0.13
N ALA A 103 13.81 5.81 -0.07
CA ALA A 103 15.15 5.37 -0.49
C ALA A 103 15.67 4.21 0.36
N VAL A 104 15.52 4.29 1.67
CA VAL A 104 15.94 3.22 2.59
C VAL A 104 15.08 1.97 2.40
N ALA A 105 13.76 2.11 2.22
CA ALA A 105 12.89 0.99 1.89
C ALA A 105 13.36 0.25 0.63
N ARG A 106 13.72 0.98 -0.44
CA ARG A 106 14.25 0.40 -1.68
C ARG A 106 15.56 -0.34 -1.47
N ILE A 107 16.49 0.22 -0.66
CA ILE A 107 17.79 -0.42 -0.36
C ILE A 107 17.60 -1.72 0.41
N LEU A 108 16.75 -1.70 1.44
CA LEU A 108 16.55 -2.86 2.31
C LEU A 108 15.67 -3.95 1.66
N MET A 109 14.75 -3.58 0.79
CA MET A 109 13.82 -4.49 0.13
C MET A 109 13.87 -4.32 -1.41
N PRO A 110 15.00 -4.73 -2.04
CA PRO A 110 15.25 -4.43 -3.45
C PRO A 110 14.28 -5.12 -4.42
N LYS A 111 13.66 -6.22 -4.00
CA LYS A 111 12.72 -6.99 -4.83
C LYS A 111 11.26 -6.57 -4.63
N SER A 112 10.95 -5.85 -3.57
CA SER A 112 9.60 -5.41 -3.26
C SER A 112 9.13 -4.27 -4.16
N HIS A 113 7.83 -4.19 -4.39
CA HIS A 113 7.22 -2.99 -4.96
C HIS A 113 7.09 -1.92 -3.87
N VAL A 114 8.03 -0.98 -3.81
CA VAL A 114 7.92 0.19 -2.92
C VAL A 114 6.87 1.12 -3.52
N ARG A 115 5.75 1.26 -2.80
CA ARG A 115 4.54 1.88 -3.34
C ARG A 115 4.25 3.23 -2.69
N LEU A 116 4.05 4.24 -3.52
CA LEU A 116 3.41 5.47 -3.08
C LEU A 116 1.91 5.22 -2.95
N SER A 117 1.37 5.53 -1.77
CA SER A 117 0.00 5.19 -1.40
C SER A 117 -0.75 6.42 -0.88
N ALA A 118 -1.38 6.38 0.30
CA ALA A 118 -2.12 7.50 0.84
C ALA A 118 -1.25 8.76 1.01
N GLY A 119 -1.86 9.94 0.89
CA GLY A 119 -1.19 11.24 0.98
C GLY A 119 -0.67 11.78 -0.37
N ARG A 120 -0.77 11.03 -1.47
CA ARG A 120 -0.30 11.49 -2.80
C ARG A 120 -1.01 12.74 -3.32
N GLU A 121 -2.27 12.94 -2.98
CA GLU A 121 -3.01 14.16 -3.38
C GLU A 121 -2.39 15.44 -2.82
N GLU A 122 -1.73 15.34 -1.66
CA GLU A 122 -1.07 16.47 -1.00
C GLU A 122 0.36 16.70 -1.51
N MET A 123 0.92 15.74 -2.26
CA MET A 123 2.26 15.83 -2.83
C MET A 123 2.19 16.58 -4.18
N ASN A 124 3.05 17.58 -4.34
CA ASN A 124 3.25 18.18 -5.66
C ASN A 124 3.95 17.20 -6.63
N GLU A 125 3.93 17.52 -7.93
CA GLU A 125 4.56 16.69 -8.97
C GLU A 125 6.06 16.45 -8.73
N GLN A 126 6.77 17.46 -8.21
CA GLN A 126 8.20 17.39 -7.96
C GLN A 126 8.52 16.38 -6.84
N MET A 127 7.74 16.39 -5.77
CA MET A 127 7.91 15.44 -4.68
C MET A 127 7.62 14.00 -5.14
N GLN A 128 6.57 13.80 -5.93
CA GLN A 128 6.27 12.47 -6.50
C GLN A 128 7.38 12.01 -7.45
N ALA A 129 7.89 12.89 -8.31
CA ALA A 129 9.02 12.61 -9.20
C ALA A 129 10.27 12.19 -8.40
N LEU A 130 10.62 12.94 -7.35
CA LEU A 130 11.74 12.61 -6.47
C LEU A 130 11.53 11.28 -5.76
N ALA A 131 10.30 10.94 -5.38
CA ALA A 131 10.00 9.65 -4.75
C ALA A 131 10.25 8.47 -5.73
N PHE A 132 9.92 8.60 -7.02
CA PHE A 132 10.28 7.61 -8.03
C PHE A 132 11.80 7.52 -8.21
N LEU A 133 12.50 8.64 -8.27
CA LEU A 133 13.97 8.65 -8.35
C LEU A 133 14.63 8.05 -7.08
N ALA A 134 14.03 8.24 -5.91
CA ALA A 134 14.48 7.66 -4.66
C ALA A 134 14.23 6.14 -4.59
N GLY A 135 13.37 5.57 -5.46
CA GLY A 135 13.20 4.13 -5.54
C GLY A 135 11.77 3.62 -5.42
N ALA A 136 10.77 4.49 -5.32
CA ALA A 136 9.39 4.06 -5.50
C ALA A 136 9.20 3.54 -6.94
N ASN A 137 8.50 2.42 -7.09
CA ASN A 137 8.24 1.80 -8.40
C ASN A 137 6.81 1.28 -8.54
N SER A 138 5.93 1.71 -7.66
CA SER A 138 4.52 1.34 -7.70
C SER A 138 3.66 2.47 -7.14
N ILE A 139 2.43 2.56 -7.61
CA ILE A 139 1.41 3.46 -7.06
C ILE A 139 0.10 2.68 -6.89
N PHE A 140 -0.79 3.20 -6.04
CA PHE A 140 -2.19 2.85 -6.17
C PHE A 140 -2.79 3.61 -7.34
N TYR A 141 -3.44 2.89 -8.23
CA TYR A 141 -4.12 3.41 -9.40
C TYR A 141 -5.63 3.37 -9.19
N GLY A 142 -6.34 4.45 -9.59
CA GLY A 142 -7.77 4.58 -9.42
C GLY A 142 -8.15 5.83 -8.62
N GLU A 143 -9.42 6.21 -8.65
CA GLU A 143 -9.90 7.51 -8.15
C GLU A 143 -9.94 7.61 -6.63
N LYS A 144 -10.02 6.48 -5.93
CA LYS A 144 -10.20 6.47 -4.47
C LYS A 144 -9.49 5.30 -3.81
N LEU A 145 -8.79 5.57 -2.72
CA LEU A 145 -8.39 4.60 -1.71
C LEU A 145 -9.58 4.33 -0.76
N LEU A 146 -9.45 3.36 0.14
CA LEU A 146 -10.55 3.00 1.04
C LEU A 146 -11.14 4.20 1.79
N THR A 147 -10.29 5.10 2.28
CA THR A 147 -10.70 6.21 3.16
C THR A 147 -10.31 7.59 2.63
N THR A 148 -9.40 7.68 1.66
CA THR A 148 -8.85 8.95 1.17
C THR A 148 -8.96 9.06 -0.35
N PRO A 149 -9.05 10.27 -0.91
CA PRO A 149 -8.90 10.50 -2.34
C PRO A 149 -7.53 10.04 -2.84
N ASN A 150 -7.45 9.74 -4.13
CA ASN A 150 -6.22 9.42 -4.84
C ASN A 150 -6.15 10.28 -6.11
N PRO A 151 -4.96 10.66 -6.60
CA PRO A 151 -4.83 11.35 -7.87
C PRO A 151 -5.58 10.63 -8.98
N SER A 152 -6.24 11.40 -9.85
CA SER A 152 -6.95 10.81 -10.98
C SER A 152 -5.98 10.08 -11.91
N ALA A 153 -6.44 9.00 -12.53
CA ALA A 153 -5.65 8.22 -13.49
C ALA A 153 -4.99 9.09 -14.58
N ASN A 154 -5.68 10.12 -15.04
CA ASN A 154 -5.14 11.06 -16.04
C ASN A 154 -3.95 11.86 -15.50
N LYS A 155 -3.97 12.30 -14.24
CA LYS A 155 -2.83 12.99 -13.61
C LYS A 155 -1.61 12.09 -13.51
N ASP A 156 -1.82 10.83 -13.13
CA ASP A 156 -0.75 9.85 -13.03
C ASP A 156 -0.10 9.60 -14.40
N MET A 157 -0.90 9.39 -15.44
CA MET A 157 -0.38 9.18 -16.80
C MET A 157 0.35 10.41 -17.33
N GLN A 158 -0.12 11.62 -17.03
CA GLN A 158 0.58 12.87 -17.41
C GLN A 158 1.93 12.99 -16.68
N LEU A 159 1.98 12.67 -15.39
CA LEU A 159 3.24 12.67 -14.63
C LEU A 159 4.22 11.65 -15.20
N PHE A 160 3.77 10.42 -15.47
CA PHE A 160 4.62 9.38 -16.05
C PHE A 160 5.17 9.78 -17.42
N ALA A 161 4.35 10.39 -18.27
CA ALA A 161 4.80 10.91 -19.57
C ALA A 161 5.88 11.99 -19.41
N LYS A 162 5.73 12.92 -18.45
CA LYS A 162 6.74 13.94 -18.14
C LYS A 162 8.05 13.32 -17.66
N LEU A 163 8.00 12.23 -16.92
CA LEU A 163 9.15 11.54 -16.35
C LEU A 163 9.77 10.50 -17.30
N GLY A 164 9.14 10.21 -18.43
CA GLY A 164 9.56 9.12 -19.32
C GLY A 164 9.36 7.73 -18.71
N ILE A 165 8.48 7.60 -17.72
CA ILE A 165 8.15 6.32 -17.08
C ILE A 165 7.03 5.64 -17.86
N GLN A 166 7.20 4.36 -18.16
CA GLN A 166 6.16 3.52 -18.74
C GLN A 166 5.63 2.56 -17.68
N PRO A 167 4.32 2.57 -17.38
CA PRO A 167 3.73 1.57 -16.52
C PRO A 167 3.94 0.17 -17.10
N GLU A 168 4.20 -0.79 -16.22
CA GLU A 168 4.24 -2.21 -16.59
C GLU A 168 2.85 -2.62 -17.12
N GLN A 169 2.81 -3.18 -18.32
CA GLN A 169 1.59 -3.73 -18.88
C GLN A 169 1.44 -5.16 -18.38
N HIS A 170 0.51 -5.38 -17.44
CA HIS A 170 0.07 -6.72 -17.17
C HIS A 170 -0.74 -7.23 -18.39
N HIS A 171 -0.15 -8.12 -19.18
CA HIS A 171 -0.91 -8.97 -20.07
C HIS A 171 -1.74 -9.92 -19.20
N VAL A 172 -2.90 -9.47 -18.78
CA VAL A 172 -3.95 -10.40 -18.36
C VAL A 172 -4.26 -11.18 -19.62
N ALA A 173 -3.91 -12.46 -19.63
CA ALA A 173 -4.25 -13.32 -20.76
C ALA A 173 -5.77 -13.27 -20.89
N HIS A 174 -6.26 -12.70 -22.00
CA HIS A 174 -7.70 -12.61 -22.31
C HIS A 174 -8.41 -13.97 -22.23
N GLU A 175 -7.65 -15.07 -22.26
CA GLU A 175 -8.14 -16.42 -22.06
C GLU A 175 -8.64 -16.69 -20.62
N GLN A 176 -8.05 -16.05 -19.59
CA GLN A 176 -8.52 -16.23 -18.22
C GLN A 176 -9.78 -15.40 -17.91
N GLU A 177 -9.90 -14.21 -18.50
CA GLU A 177 -11.13 -13.42 -18.38
C GLU A 177 -12.30 -14.07 -19.10
N ALA A 178 -12.07 -14.65 -20.27
CA ALA A 178 -13.08 -15.39 -21.01
C ALA A 178 -13.54 -16.65 -20.25
N ALA A 179 -12.60 -17.42 -19.66
CA ALA A 179 -12.91 -18.60 -18.88
C ALA A 179 -13.65 -18.27 -17.56
N VAL A 180 -13.27 -17.18 -16.89
CA VAL A 180 -13.99 -16.70 -15.69
C VAL A 180 -15.37 -16.16 -16.03
N ALA A 181 -15.51 -15.42 -17.14
CA ALA A 181 -16.80 -14.93 -17.60
C ALA A 181 -17.75 -16.08 -17.99
N GLU A 182 -17.22 -17.13 -18.62
CA GLU A 182 -17.97 -18.33 -18.98
C GLU A 182 -18.42 -19.12 -17.73
N GLN A 183 -17.53 -19.33 -16.76
CA GLN A 183 -17.87 -19.94 -15.47
C GLN A 183 -18.89 -19.13 -14.66
N MET A 184 -18.78 -17.78 -14.66
CA MET A 184 -19.76 -16.91 -13.99
C MET A 184 -21.11 -16.93 -14.73
N SER A 185 -21.13 -17.09 -16.05
CA SER A 185 -22.35 -17.22 -16.84
C SER A 185 -23.05 -18.56 -16.58
N GLU A 186 -22.30 -19.65 -16.46
CA GLU A 186 -22.83 -20.98 -16.10
C GLU A 186 -23.37 -20.98 -14.66
N ALA A 187 -22.65 -20.38 -13.69
CA ALA A 187 -23.08 -20.26 -12.31
C ALA A 187 -24.36 -19.37 -12.18
N ALA A 188 -24.52 -18.36 -13.01
CA ALA A 188 -25.70 -17.50 -13.02
C ALA A 188 -26.97 -18.19 -13.54
N THR A 189 -26.82 -19.31 -14.25
CA THR A 189 -27.96 -20.14 -14.73
C THR A 189 -28.35 -21.23 -13.72
N ASP A 190 -27.52 -21.47 -12.69
CA ASP A 190 -27.83 -22.42 -11.64
C ASP A 190 -28.87 -21.81 -10.66
N LYS A 191 -30.04 -22.43 -10.55
CA LYS A 191 -31.18 -21.98 -9.73
C LYS A 191 -30.90 -21.95 -8.21
N HIS A 192 -29.72 -22.38 -7.77
CA HIS A 192 -29.31 -22.39 -6.38
C HIS A 192 -28.53 -21.14 -5.96
N PHE A 193 -28.19 -20.23 -6.87
CA PHE A 193 -27.53 -18.98 -6.51
C PHE A 193 -28.53 -17.86 -6.26
N TYR A 194 -28.57 -17.35 -5.01
CA TYR A 194 -29.34 -16.19 -4.62
C TYR A 194 -28.67 -14.92 -5.18
N ASN A 195 -29.37 -14.21 -6.04
CA ASN A 195 -28.90 -12.94 -6.59
C ASN A 195 -29.49 -11.76 -5.78
N ALA A 196 -28.70 -11.22 -4.84
CA ALA A 196 -29.09 -10.11 -3.96
C ALA A 196 -29.40 -8.78 -4.71
N ALA A 197 -29.07 -8.66 -5.98
CA ALA A 197 -29.36 -7.48 -6.80
C ALA A 197 -30.78 -7.48 -7.39
N ARG A 198 -31.59 -8.51 -7.13
CA ARG A 198 -32.98 -8.64 -7.61
C ARG A 198 -34.01 -8.78 -6.48
N ALA A 199 -33.64 -8.43 -5.24
CA ALA A 199 -34.57 -8.37 -4.12
C ALA A 199 -34.90 -6.92 -3.75
#